data_eab465164c554c900a51f803a01a09c5
#
_entry.id   eab465164c554c900a51f803a01a09c5
#
_cell.length_a   1.000
_cell.length_b   1.000
_cell.length_c   1.000
_cell.angle_alpha   90.00
_cell.angle_beta   90.00
_cell.angle_gamma   90.00
#
_symmetry.space_group_name_H-M   'P 1'
#
loop_
_entity.id
_entity.type
_entity.pdbx_description
1 polymer ?
#
loop_
_entity_poly.entity_id
_entity_poly.type
_entity_poly.pdbx_seq_one_letter_code
_entity_poly.pdbx_strand_id
1 'polypeptide(L)'
;MRELAVYDYKNYKENGTVGKRPSARGIIIREGKIAMVHSLKYDYYKFPGGGIDSGESNLDALMREVEEETGLIVIPESIQEYGLVLRKEKGKFEDIFIQENFFYFCDVEKEAASQKLDDYEADEEFVLEWVKPELAIEANLHHDHKDKVSNIATHMMEREANVLSLLIHDGRFLVKE
;
A
#
# COMPACT_ATOMS: atom_id res chain seq x y z
N MET A 1 10.89 13.38 2.85
CA MET A 1 9.49 12.92 2.65
C MET A 1 8.65 13.33 3.85
N ARG A 2 7.44 13.91 3.66
CA ARG A 2 6.56 14.34 4.75
C ARG A 2 5.98 13.12 5.49
N GLU A 3 5.75 13.23 6.80
CA GLU A 3 5.03 12.24 7.57
C GLU A 3 3.51 12.42 7.37
N LEU A 4 2.82 11.37 6.91
CA LEU A 4 1.37 11.35 6.67
C LEU A 4 0.62 10.91 7.92
N ALA A 5 1.11 9.87 8.59
CA ALA A 5 0.55 9.32 9.81
C ALA A 5 1.59 8.51 10.60
N VAL A 6 1.36 8.41 11.92
CA VAL A 6 2.10 7.52 12.81
C VAL A 6 1.12 6.67 13.60
N TYR A 7 1.22 5.36 13.45
CA TYR A 7 0.48 4.38 14.24
C TYR A 7 1.42 3.77 15.27
N ASP A 8 1.43 4.31 16.48
CA ASP A 8 2.22 3.79 17.58
C ASP A 8 1.30 3.13 18.60
N TYR A 9 1.22 1.79 18.55
CA TYR A 9 0.30 1.00 19.37
C TYR A 9 0.72 0.87 20.84
N LYS A 10 1.94 1.29 21.21
CA LYS A 10 2.45 1.25 22.60
C LYS A 10 2.34 -0.12 23.28
N ASN A 11 2.25 -1.20 22.52
CA ASN A 11 2.06 -2.58 23.00
C ASN A 11 3.37 -3.39 23.09
N TYR A 12 4.50 -2.73 22.96
CA TYR A 12 5.85 -3.28 22.91
C TYR A 12 6.66 -2.90 24.16
N LYS A 13 7.77 -3.63 24.40
CA LYS A 13 8.70 -3.33 25.48
C LYS A 13 9.68 -2.25 25.02
N GLU A 14 9.71 -1.12 25.71
CA GLU A 14 10.69 -0.06 25.47
C GLU A 14 12.13 -0.57 25.67
N ASN A 15 13.05 -0.08 24.85
CA ASN A 15 14.47 -0.47 24.85
C ASN A 15 14.74 -1.96 24.53
N GLY A 16 13.81 -2.64 23.87
CA GLY A 16 13.99 -4.01 23.39
C GLY A 16 14.67 -4.07 22.01
N THR A 17 14.76 -5.29 21.48
CA THR A 17 15.23 -5.55 20.10
C THR A 17 14.30 -4.91 19.08
N VAL A 18 14.85 -4.35 17.97
CA VAL A 18 14.08 -3.65 16.97
C VAL A 18 14.22 -4.34 15.62
N GLY A 19 13.09 -4.74 15.04
CA GLY A 19 12.99 -5.17 13.65
C GLY A 19 12.39 -4.07 12.79
N LYS A 20 12.92 -3.91 11.57
CA LYS A 20 12.40 -2.95 10.58
C LYS A 20 12.04 -3.66 9.28
N ARG A 21 10.94 -3.25 8.68
CA ARG A 21 10.52 -3.70 7.35
C ARG A 21 10.00 -2.50 6.54
N PRO A 22 10.88 -1.81 5.79
CA PRO A 22 10.44 -0.75 4.90
C PRO A 22 9.63 -1.33 3.73
N SER A 23 8.72 -0.54 3.18
CA SER A 23 7.95 -0.87 1.98
C SER A 23 7.73 0.36 1.10
N ALA A 24 7.62 0.17 -0.21
CA ALA A 24 7.31 1.20 -1.19
C ALA A 24 5.92 0.95 -1.80
N ARG A 25 5.11 2.02 -1.94
CA ARG A 25 3.71 1.97 -2.40
C ARG A 25 3.47 2.97 -3.52
N GLY A 26 2.81 2.53 -4.60
CA GLY A 26 2.48 3.36 -5.74
C GLY A 26 1.10 4.00 -5.62
N ILE A 27 1.05 5.31 -5.88
CA ILE A 27 -0.20 6.08 -6.05
C ILE A 27 -0.33 6.37 -7.53
N ILE A 28 -1.19 5.63 -8.22
CA ILE A 28 -1.38 5.68 -9.67
C ILE A 28 -2.81 6.12 -9.94
N ILE A 29 -2.98 7.36 -10.41
CA ILE A 29 -4.31 7.97 -10.60
C ILE A 29 -4.54 8.23 -12.09
N ARG A 30 -5.70 7.81 -12.58
CA ARG A 30 -6.14 8.05 -13.96
C ARG A 30 -7.65 8.33 -14.00
N GLU A 31 -8.05 9.42 -14.63
CA GLU A 31 -9.46 9.76 -14.85
C GLU A 31 -10.32 9.74 -13.56
N GLY A 32 -9.77 10.28 -12.45
CA GLY A 32 -10.46 10.32 -11.16
C GLY A 32 -10.58 8.98 -10.43
N LYS A 33 -9.91 7.94 -10.92
CA LYS A 33 -9.78 6.62 -10.28
C LYS A 33 -8.35 6.36 -9.88
N ILE A 34 -8.17 5.43 -8.97
CA ILE A 34 -6.87 4.95 -8.52
C ILE A 34 -6.70 3.45 -8.81
N ALA A 35 -5.50 3.06 -9.21
CA ALA A 35 -5.12 1.67 -9.34
C ALA A 35 -4.89 1.07 -7.95
N MET A 36 -5.66 0.07 -7.58
CA MET A 36 -5.52 -0.65 -6.31
C MET A 36 -5.42 -2.16 -6.59
N VAL A 37 -4.77 -2.87 -5.70
CA VAL A 37 -4.83 -4.33 -5.64
C VAL A 37 -6.04 -4.69 -4.78
N HIS A 38 -7.00 -5.43 -5.38
CA HIS A 38 -8.19 -5.92 -4.70
C HIS A 38 -8.04 -7.39 -4.34
N SER A 39 -8.16 -7.73 -3.07
CA SER A 39 -8.30 -9.12 -2.63
C SER A 39 -9.75 -9.56 -2.83
N LEU A 40 -10.03 -10.40 -3.83
CA LEU A 40 -11.38 -10.92 -4.07
C LEU A 40 -11.83 -11.88 -2.97
N LYS A 41 -10.88 -12.55 -2.32
CA LYS A 41 -11.17 -13.50 -1.23
C LYS A 41 -11.68 -12.82 0.03
N TYR A 42 -11.12 -11.65 0.39
CA TYR A 42 -11.40 -10.94 1.63
C TYR A 42 -12.05 -9.57 1.44
N ASP A 43 -12.23 -9.13 0.19
CA ASP A 43 -12.91 -7.88 -0.19
C ASP A 43 -12.28 -6.64 0.44
N TYR A 44 -10.97 -6.47 0.26
CA TYR A 44 -10.26 -5.27 0.65
C TYR A 44 -9.33 -4.77 -0.46
N TYR A 45 -8.93 -3.51 -0.37
CA TYR A 45 -8.04 -2.84 -1.31
C TYR A 45 -6.73 -2.43 -0.64
N LYS A 46 -5.62 -2.59 -1.35
CA LYS A 46 -4.30 -2.06 -0.95
C LYS A 46 -3.66 -1.29 -2.11
N PHE A 47 -2.83 -0.28 -1.78
CA PHE A 47 -1.96 0.32 -2.78
C PHE A 47 -0.98 -0.72 -3.33
N PRO A 48 -0.76 -0.77 -4.66
CA PRO A 48 0.24 -1.66 -5.24
C PRO A 48 1.63 -1.33 -4.68
N GLY A 49 2.39 -2.37 -4.38
CA GLY A 49 3.71 -2.25 -3.78
C GLY A 49 3.92 -3.17 -2.59
N GLY A 50 5.17 -3.34 -2.19
CA GLY A 50 5.57 -4.32 -1.19
C GLY A 50 6.85 -3.98 -0.46
N GLY A 51 7.50 -4.99 0.09
CA GLY A 51 8.72 -4.86 0.87
C GLY A 51 9.90 -4.41 0.03
N ILE A 52 10.80 -3.68 0.65
CA ILE A 52 12.09 -3.29 0.05
C ILE A 52 13.12 -4.33 0.47
N ASP A 53 13.74 -4.99 -0.48
CA ASP A 53 14.72 -6.02 -0.25
C ASP A 53 16.08 -5.44 0.22
N SER A 54 16.90 -6.30 0.83
CA SER A 54 18.23 -5.87 1.30
C SER A 54 19.11 -5.42 0.13
N GLY A 55 19.52 -4.15 0.17
CA GLY A 55 20.34 -3.54 -0.88
C GLY A 55 19.54 -2.97 -2.06
N GLU A 56 18.23 -3.10 -2.07
CA GLU A 56 17.34 -2.51 -3.06
C GLU A 56 17.03 -1.04 -2.72
N SER A 57 16.93 -0.18 -3.71
CA SER A 57 16.44 1.18 -3.49
C SER A 57 14.91 1.21 -3.36
N ASN A 58 14.36 2.23 -2.70
CA ASN A 58 12.90 2.40 -2.58
C ASN A 58 12.23 2.47 -3.96
N LEU A 59 12.89 3.08 -4.96
CA LEU A 59 12.32 3.25 -6.30
C LEU A 59 12.37 1.95 -7.10
N ASP A 60 13.44 1.17 -6.96
CA ASP A 60 13.53 -0.14 -7.61
C ASP A 60 12.46 -1.09 -7.03
N ALA A 61 12.31 -1.12 -5.69
CA ALA A 61 11.25 -1.87 -5.04
C ALA A 61 9.86 -1.45 -5.50
N LEU A 62 9.61 -0.12 -5.60
CA LEU A 62 8.33 0.41 -6.10
C LEU A 62 8.02 -0.12 -7.51
N MET A 63 8.98 -0.01 -8.42
CA MET A 63 8.78 -0.43 -9.82
C MET A 63 8.56 -1.93 -9.94
N ARG A 64 9.37 -2.74 -9.26
CA ARG A 64 9.26 -4.20 -9.23
C ARG A 64 7.92 -4.66 -8.68
N GLU A 65 7.55 -4.20 -7.49
CA GLU A 65 6.33 -4.62 -6.79
C GLU A 65 5.06 -4.19 -7.54
N VAL A 66 5.03 -2.95 -8.09
CA VAL A 66 3.89 -2.49 -8.89
C VAL A 66 3.72 -3.38 -10.13
N GLU A 67 4.82 -3.74 -10.82
CA GLU A 67 4.74 -4.64 -11.97
C GLU A 67 4.28 -6.05 -11.55
N GLU A 68 4.84 -6.62 -10.49
CA GLU A 68 4.53 -7.97 -10.02
C GLU A 68 3.05 -8.09 -9.62
N GLU A 69 2.55 -7.18 -8.79
CA GLU A 69 1.18 -7.23 -8.27
C GLU A 69 0.10 -6.81 -9.27
N THR A 70 0.42 -5.94 -10.24
CA THR A 70 -0.60 -5.33 -11.11
C THR A 70 -0.37 -5.52 -12.61
N GLY A 71 0.84 -5.86 -13.02
CA GLY A 71 1.27 -5.82 -14.41
C GLY A 71 1.51 -4.41 -14.97
N LEU A 72 1.29 -3.35 -14.18
CA LEU A 72 1.53 -1.98 -14.62
C LEU A 72 3.04 -1.67 -14.60
N ILE A 73 3.53 -1.06 -15.69
CA ILE A 73 4.94 -0.69 -15.82
C ILE A 73 5.08 0.79 -15.46
N VAL A 74 5.75 1.06 -14.34
CA VAL A 74 5.99 2.43 -13.85
C VAL A 74 6.95 3.17 -14.75
N ILE A 75 6.65 4.44 -15.06
CA ILE A 75 7.53 5.36 -15.77
C ILE A 75 8.47 6.02 -14.74
N PRO A 76 9.78 5.69 -14.72
CA PRO A 76 10.68 6.10 -13.63
C PRO A 76 10.75 7.62 -13.43
N GLU A 77 10.75 8.40 -14.51
CA GLU A 77 10.87 9.86 -14.49
C GLU A 77 9.61 10.55 -13.92
N SER A 78 8.50 9.83 -13.82
CA SER A 78 7.24 10.33 -13.25
C SER A 78 7.17 10.22 -11.74
N ILE A 79 8.08 9.47 -11.10
CA ILE A 79 8.00 9.15 -9.68
C ILE A 79 8.21 10.41 -8.84
N GLN A 80 7.27 10.68 -7.94
CA GLN A 80 7.30 11.81 -7.01
C GLN A 80 6.96 11.35 -5.60
N GLU A 81 7.72 11.81 -4.62
CA GLU A 81 7.43 11.55 -3.21
C GLU A 81 6.08 12.14 -2.78
N TYR A 82 5.25 11.34 -2.13
CA TYR A 82 4.05 11.84 -1.47
C TYR A 82 4.21 11.91 0.04
N GLY A 83 4.58 10.81 0.69
CA GLY A 83 4.79 10.81 2.13
C GLY A 83 5.08 9.45 2.72
N LEU A 84 5.26 9.44 4.04
CA LEU A 84 5.62 8.28 4.85
C LEU A 84 4.51 8.01 5.88
N VAL A 85 4.08 6.76 5.97
CA VAL A 85 3.30 6.25 7.10
C VAL A 85 4.17 5.33 7.94
N LEU A 86 4.31 5.64 9.23
CA LEU A 86 5.05 4.85 10.19
C LEU A 86 4.09 4.01 11.03
N ARG A 87 4.40 2.72 11.18
CA ARG A 87 3.74 1.83 12.14
C ARG A 87 4.75 1.27 13.11
N LYS A 88 4.43 1.33 14.41
CA LYS A 88 5.27 0.82 15.49
C LYS A 88 4.43 -0.02 16.46
N GLU A 89 4.80 -1.27 16.65
CA GLU A 89 4.09 -2.22 17.48
C GLU A 89 5.01 -3.33 18.01
N LYS A 90 4.47 -4.23 18.82
CA LYS A 90 5.17 -5.45 19.22
C LYS A 90 5.41 -6.34 18.00
N GLY A 91 6.65 -6.75 17.79
CA GLY A 91 7.03 -7.68 16.74
C GLY A 91 6.66 -9.13 17.06
N LYS A 92 6.72 -9.97 16.03
CA LYS A 92 6.54 -11.42 16.18
C LYS A 92 7.77 -12.09 16.80
N PHE A 93 8.94 -11.60 16.46
CA PHE A 93 10.25 -12.15 16.90
C PHE A 93 11.08 -11.12 17.66
N GLU A 94 10.83 -9.83 17.40
CA GLU A 94 11.48 -8.68 18.03
C GLU A 94 10.56 -8.07 19.08
N ASP A 95 11.13 -7.34 20.05
CA ASP A 95 10.33 -6.60 21.04
C ASP A 95 9.53 -5.46 20.39
N ILE A 96 10.14 -4.82 19.38
CA ILE A 96 9.58 -3.68 18.64
C ILE A 96 9.67 -3.98 17.14
N PHE A 97 8.56 -3.87 16.44
CA PHE A 97 8.49 -3.90 14.98
C PHE A 97 8.15 -2.51 14.45
N ILE A 98 8.97 -2.03 13.50
CA ILE A 98 8.77 -0.74 12.84
C ILE A 98 8.58 -0.99 11.34
N GLN A 99 7.46 -0.55 10.80
CA GLN A 99 7.21 -0.56 9.36
C GLN A 99 7.15 0.87 8.84
N GLU A 100 8.02 1.18 7.89
CA GLU A 100 8.08 2.44 7.17
C GLU A 100 7.44 2.22 5.80
N ASN A 101 6.29 2.84 5.54
CA ASN A 101 5.58 2.71 4.26
C ASN A 101 5.76 4.02 3.49
N PHE A 102 6.58 3.98 2.44
CA PHE A 102 6.88 5.10 1.58
C PHE A 102 5.89 5.15 0.41
N PHE A 103 5.17 6.25 0.26
CA PHE A 103 4.17 6.45 -0.79
C PHE A 103 4.71 7.38 -1.86
N TYR A 104 4.56 6.97 -3.12
CA TYR A 104 5.03 7.70 -4.30
C TYR A 104 3.90 7.83 -5.32
N PHE A 105 3.70 9.04 -5.87
CA PHE A 105 2.98 9.18 -7.12
C PHE A 105 3.82 8.62 -8.24
N CYS A 106 3.19 7.94 -9.20
CA CYS A 106 3.83 7.55 -10.44
C CYS A 106 2.80 7.39 -11.57
N ASP A 107 3.26 7.65 -12.79
CA ASP A 107 2.54 7.31 -13.99
C ASP A 107 2.99 5.93 -14.48
N VAL A 108 2.17 5.31 -15.34
CA VAL A 108 2.43 3.98 -15.90
C VAL A 108 2.28 3.99 -17.42
N GLU A 109 2.99 3.07 -18.06
CA GLU A 109 2.90 2.86 -19.50
C GLU A 109 1.46 2.52 -19.92
N LYS A 110 1.17 2.67 -21.24
CA LYS A 110 -0.14 2.30 -21.78
C LYS A 110 -0.35 0.81 -21.87
N GLU A 111 0.72 0.07 -22.11
CA GLU A 111 0.73 -1.39 -22.20
C GLU A 111 1.12 -1.97 -20.85
N ALA A 112 0.39 -2.98 -20.39
CA ALA A 112 0.66 -3.68 -19.14
C ALA A 112 1.34 -5.03 -19.42
N ALA A 113 2.19 -5.47 -18.50
CA ALA A 113 2.71 -6.82 -18.44
C ALA A 113 1.69 -7.77 -17.77
N SER A 114 2.02 -9.05 -17.66
CA SER A 114 1.25 -9.98 -16.84
C SER A 114 1.64 -9.85 -15.38
N GLN A 115 0.66 -9.96 -14.48
CA GLN A 115 0.91 -10.08 -13.04
C GLN A 115 1.80 -11.30 -12.73
N LYS A 116 2.64 -11.17 -11.71
CA LYS A 116 3.52 -12.24 -11.21
C LYS A 116 3.33 -12.34 -9.70
N LEU A 117 2.19 -12.88 -9.30
CA LEU A 117 1.78 -12.95 -7.91
C LEU A 117 2.56 -14.02 -7.13
N ASP A 118 2.92 -13.72 -5.89
CA ASP A 118 3.42 -14.68 -4.92
C ASP A 118 2.31 -15.66 -4.50
N ASP A 119 2.69 -16.77 -3.87
CA ASP A 119 1.75 -17.82 -3.47
C ASP A 119 0.61 -17.30 -2.59
N TYR A 120 0.89 -16.40 -1.64
CA TYR A 120 -0.14 -15.84 -0.76
C TYR A 120 -1.05 -14.83 -1.48
N GLU A 121 -0.52 -14.10 -2.47
CA GLU A 121 -1.26 -13.13 -3.29
C GLU A 121 -2.21 -13.85 -4.25
N ALA A 122 -1.75 -14.97 -4.81
CA ALA A 122 -2.58 -15.86 -5.60
C ALA A 122 -3.68 -16.52 -4.75
N ASP A 123 -3.38 -16.93 -3.48
CA ASP A 123 -4.36 -17.48 -2.54
C ASP A 123 -5.41 -16.45 -2.10
N GLU A 124 -5.06 -15.18 -2.03
CA GLU A 124 -5.97 -14.06 -1.75
C GLU A 124 -6.68 -13.53 -3.00
N GLU A 125 -6.42 -14.12 -4.16
CA GLU A 125 -7.03 -13.77 -5.46
C GLU A 125 -6.83 -12.28 -5.79
N PHE A 126 -5.59 -11.80 -5.73
CA PHE A 126 -5.27 -10.40 -6.00
C PHE A 126 -5.47 -10.04 -7.46
N VAL A 127 -6.24 -8.99 -7.69
CA VAL A 127 -6.46 -8.42 -9.03
C VAL A 127 -6.23 -6.91 -9.02
N LEU A 128 -5.75 -6.38 -10.15
CA LEU A 128 -5.72 -4.94 -10.37
C LEU A 128 -7.15 -4.42 -10.62
N GLU A 129 -7.54 -3.38 -9.90
CA GLU A 129 -8.78 -2.67 -10.13
C GLU A 129 -8.57 -1.16 -10.15
N TRP A 130 -9.18 -0.48 -11.15
CA TRP A 130 -9.28 0.98 -11.19
C TRP A 130 -10.56 1.41 -10.49
N VAL A 131 -10.45 1.80 -9.23
CA VAL A 131 -11.58 2.06 -8.33
C VAL A 131 -11.67 3.54 -7.98
N LYS A 132 -12.88 4.03 -7.70
CA LYS A 132 -13.05 5.33 -7.05
C LYS A 132 -12.55 5.23 -5.60
N PRO A 133 -11.78 6.23 -5.10
CA PRO A 133 -11.16 6.13 -3.78
C PRO A 133 -12.19 5.93 -2.66
N GLU A 134 -13.40 6.52 -2.78
CA GLU A 134 -14.46 6.37 -1.79
C GLU A 134 -14.94 4.91 -1.66
N LEU A 135 -14.98 4.16 -2.77
CA LEU A 135 -15.39 2.75 -2.75
C LEU A 135 -14.33 1.87 -2.08
N ALA A 136 -13.05 2.15 -2.32
CA ALA A 136 -11.96 1.42 -1.64
C ALA A 136 -11.94 1.72 -0.14
N ILE A 137 -12.20 2.97 0.28
CA ILE A 137 -12.35 3.36 1.70
C ILE A 137 -13.53 2.62 2.32
N GLU A 138 -14.70 2.62 1.65
CA GLU A 138 -15.90 1.94 2.13
C GLU A 138 -15.65 0.43 2.31
N ALA A 139 -15.06 -0.23 1.31
CA ALA A 139 -14.72 -1.63 1.41
C ALA A 139 -13.81 -1.91 2.61
N ASN A 140 -12.70 -1.16 2.74
CA ASN A 140 -11.71 -1.40 3.79
C ASN A 140 -12.22 -1.17 5.21
N LEU A 141 -13.18 -0.25 5.41
CA LEU A 141 -13.63 0.14 6.74
C LEU A 141 -14.97 -0.50 7.15
N HIS A 142 -15.83 -0.89 6.21
CA HIS A 142 -17.21 -1.23 6.49
C HIS A 142 -17.69 -2.57 5.92
N HIS A 143 -16.91 -3.20 5.01
CA HIS A 143 -17.28 -4.52 4.52
C HIS A 143 -16.94 -5.61 5.54
N ASP A 144 -17.64 -6.74 5.46
CA ASP A 144 -17.34 -7.94 6.22
C ASP A 144 -16.19 -8.70 5.54
N HIS A 145 -15.00 -8.64 6.14
CA HIS A 145 -13.78 -9.28 5.61
C HIS A 145 -13.65 -10.76 5.97
N LYS A 146 -14.73 -11.39 6.44
CA LYS A 146 -14.74 -12.78 6.96
C LYS A 146 -13.76 -12.99 8.14
N ASP A 147 -14.07 -13.87 9.04
CA ASP A 147 -13.39 -14.10 10.34
C ASP A 147 -11.87 -14.46 10.28
N LYS A 148 -11.24 -14.36 9.12
CA LYS A 148 -9.85 -14.82 8.90
C LYS A 148 -8.86 -13.71 8.55
N VAL A 149 -9.29 -12.47 8.49
CA VAL A 149 -8.36 -11.36 8.25
C VAL A 149 -7.49 -11.16 9.50
N SER A 150 -6.18 -11.26 9.32
CA SER A 150 -5.23 -11.07 10.42
C SER A 150 -5.25 -9.63 10.93
N ASN A 151 -4.82 -9.39 12.19
CA ASN A 151 -4.63 -8.03 12.74
C ASN A 151 -3.71 -7.17 11.83
N ILE A 152 -2.75 -7.80 11.15
CA ILE A 152 -1.86 -7.12 10.19
C ILE A 152 -2.65 -6.56 9.01
N ALA A 153 -3.58 -7.33 8.46
CA ALA A 153 -4.44 -6.87 7.36
C ALA A 153 -5.40 -5.77 7.82
N THR A 154 -5.95 -5.84 9.04
CA THR A 154 -6.79 -4.77 9.61
C THR A 154 -6.01 -3.46 9.69
N HIS A 155 -4.80 -3.45 10.25
CA HIS A 155 -3.95 -2.26 10.32
C HIS A 155 -3.57 -1.73 8.93
N MET A 156 -3.39 -2.63 7.95
CA MET A 156 -3.16 -2.24 6.56
C MET A 156 -4.39 -1.54 5.98
N MET A 157 -5.58 -2.11 6.11
CA MET A 157 -6.83 -1.53 5.58
C MET A 157 -7.10 -0.13 6.14
N GLU A 158 -6.89 0.08 7.45
CA GLU A 158 -6.99 1.40 8.08
C GLU A 158 -5.99 2.39 7.50
N ARG A 159 -4.73 1.97 7.32
CA ARG A 159 -3.69 2.79 6.69
C ARG A 159 -4.08 3.21 5.28
N GLU A 160 -4.53 2.27 4.44
CA GLU A 160 -4.91 2.54 3.06
C GLU A 160 -6.10 3.52 3.00
N ALA A 161 -7.12 3.31 3.82
CA ALA A 161 -8.27 4.21 3.90
C ALA A 161 -7.87 5.64 4.32
N ASN A 162 -6.95 5.77 5.29
CA ASN A 162 -6.46 7.07 5.74
C ASN A 162 -5.64 7.78 4.64
N VAL A 163 -4.76 7.07 3.93
CA VAL A 163 -3.99 7.67 2.82
C VAL A 163 -4.91 8.07 1.67
N LEU A 164 -5.91 7.26 1.32
CA LEU A 164 -6.93 7.62 0.32
C LEU A 164 -7.71 8.88 0.74
N SER A 165 -8.10 8.98 2.00
CA SER A 165 -8.79 10.17 2.54
C SER A 165 -7.93 11.43 2.44
N LEU A 166 -6.62 11.34 2.71
CA LEU A 166 -5.69 12.44 2.52
C LEU A 166 -5.57 12.84 1.05
N LEU A 167 -5.52 11.88 0.13
CA LEU A 167 -5.46 12.15 -1.31
C LEU A 167 -6.73 12.86 -1.80
N ILE A 168 -7.91 12.48 -1.30
CA ILE A 168 -9.18 13.17 -1.60
C ILE A 168 -9.12 14.60 -1.06
N HIS A 169 -8.72 14.78 0.20
CA HIS A 169 -8.59 16.10 0.82
C HIS A 169 -7.59 16.99 0.06
N ASP A 170 -6.49 16.44 -0.43
CA ASP A 170 -5.47 17.13 -1.23
C ASP A 170 -5.94 17.40 -2.68
N GLY A 171 -7.17 17.04 -3.04
CA GLY A 171 -7.78 17.28 -4.35
C GLY A 171 -7.16 16.50 -5.51
N ARG A 172 -6.52 15.35 -5.23
CA ARG A 172 -5.76 14.57 -6.22
C ARG A 172 -6.62 13.86 -7.25
N PHE A 173 -7.91 13.71 -7.00
CA PHE A 173 -8.88 13.06 -7.89
C PHE A 173 -9.73 14.05 -8.72
N LEU A 174 -9.50 15.34 -8.58
CA LEU A 174 -10.20 16.35 -9.37
C LEU A 174 -9.72 16.24 -10.82
N VAL A 175 -10.63 15.89 -11.72
CA VAL A 175 -10.38 15.93 -13.17
C VAL A 175 -10.33 17.42 -13.54
N LYS A 176 -9.19 17.88 -14.06
CA LYS A 176 -9.11 19.21 -14.63
C LYS A 176 -9.92 19.20 -15.94
N GLU A 177 -10.99 20.01 -15.97
CA GLU A 177 -11.74 20.28 -17.18
C GLU A 177 -10.86 20.90 -18.27
#